data_b7f3214518eebd1d271c66c3d9955229
#
_entry.id   b7f3214518eebd1d271c66c3d9955229
#
_cell.length_a   1.000
_cell.length_b   1.000
_cell.length_c   1.000
_cell.angle_alpha   90.00
_cell.angle_beta   90.00
_cell.angle_gamma   90.00
#
_symmetry.space_group_name_H-M   'P 1'
#
loop_
_entity.id
_entity.type
_entity.pdbx_description
1 polymer ?
#
loop_
_entity_poly.entity_id
_entity_poly.type
_entity_poly.pdbx_seq_one_letter_code
_entity_poly.pdbx_strand_id
1 'polypeptide(L)'
;MKNLVVLKKFQIIVVLVVTGLIIGSCNNPKKLMQLAKVYVANEDGGSISVINLQDSTKNTEISISDSSGMMFMAHNVQVAPDGKSVWVTAIPMDSTATNQLIVIDPNTNSIKKRIELGKDLHLAHVVLDNKSEYAYATANETNQIFQVDVKTYKITEKFELGKGYLPHGFRHQNGKLYVANMDAKSLTIVTIADGKITDIPLGGVAVQVATTQDEKFIFASLYDTKEVIKYDIKNAQITRIKLPNDAQGPIQLYATPDSKLLYVADQGETMGRPVSNKVFVIDITSNKVIKTITVGNKAHGVVISKDGKTVYVTNSGDNTVSVIEVATQKVINTIAVGKKPNGISYWFETGGME
;
A
#
# COMPACT_ATOMS: atom_id res chain seq x y z
N MET A 1 -26.68 -96.22 -13.86
CA MET A 1 -28.00 -95.72 -13.42
C MET A 1 -27.81 -94.64 -12.34
N LYS A 2 -28.40 -93.60 -12.42
CA LYS A 2 -28.46 -92.34 -11.64
C LYS A 2 -27.56 -91.23 -12.14
N ASN A 3 -28.24 -90.35 -12.94
CA ASN A 3 -27.75 -89.05 -13.42
C ASN A 3 -27.66 -88.07 -12.27
N LEU A 4 -26.50 -87.44 -12.12
CA LEU A 4 -26.31 -86.33 -11.20
C LEU A 4 -26.25 -85.05 -12.03
N VAL A 5 -27.31 -84.19 -11.94
CA VAL A 5 -27.37 -82.92 -12.57
C VAL A 5 -26.61 -81.89 -11.68
N VAL A 6 -25.55 -81.28 -12.21
CA VAL A 6 -24.80 -80.25 -11.53
C VAL A 6 -25.36 -78.89 -12.00
N LEU A 7 -26.04 -78.22 -11.09
CA LEU A 7 -26.47 -76.83 -11.27
C LEU A 7 -25.27 -75.88 -11.08
N LYS A 8 -24.87 -75.19 -12.16
CA LYS A 8 -23.94 -74.08 -12.11
C LYS A 8 -24.68 -72.82 -11.64
N LYS A 9 -24.29 -72.32 -10.44
CA LYS A 9 -24.71 -70.98 -9.97
C LYS A 9 -23.92 -69.94 -10.74
N PHE A 10 -24.64 -69.08 -11.50
CA PHE A 10 -24.10 -67.82 -12.04
C PHE A 10 -24.11 -66.77 -10.92
N GLN A 11 -22.90 -66.32 -10.50
CA GLN A 11 -22.78 -65.12 -9.70
C GLN A 11 -22.75 -63.90 -10.64
N ILE A 12 -23.75 -63.05 -10.51
CA ILE A 12 -23.80 -61.74 -11.15
C ILE A 12 -22.96 -60.78 -10.28
N ILE A 13 -21.79 -60.37 -10.79
CA ILE A 13 -21.02 -59.32 -10.20
C ILE A 13 -21.59 -57.99 -10.67
N VAL A 14 -22.28 -57.26 -9.79
CA VAL A 14 -22.70 -55.88 -10.04
C VAL A 14 -21.49 -54.98 -9.78
N VAL A 15 -20.89 -54.46 -10.83
CA VAL A 15 -19.86 -53.40 -10.73
C VAL A 15 -20.56 -52.07 -10.55
N LEU A 16 -20.58 -51.56 -9.34
CA LEU A 16 -20.99 -50.17 -9.05
C LEU A 16 -19.87 -49.24 -9.55
N VAL A 17 -20.08 -48.60 -10.69
CA VAL A 17 -19.28 -47.47 -11.16
C VAL A 17 -19.67 -46.25 -10.34
N VAL A 18 -18.92 -45.93 -9.31
CA VAL A 18 -19.02 -44.66 -8.58
C VAL A 18 -18.32 -43.60 -9.45
N THR A 19 -19.10 -42.88 -10.27
CA THR A 19 -18.63 -41.66 -10.90
C THR A 19 -18.50 -40.58 -9.84
N GLY A 20 -17.30 -40.45 -9.27
CA GLY A 20 -16.92 -39.32 -8.44
C GLY A 20 -16.98 -38.04 -9.27
N LEU A 21 -17.99 -37.20 -9.04
CA LEU A 21 -17.98 -35.82 -9.47
C LEU A 21 -16.87 -35.11 -8.71
N ILE A 22 -15.69 -35.00 -9.32
CA ILE A 22 -14.68 -34.04 -8.91
C ILE A 22 -15.25 -32.67 -9.22
N ILE A 23 -15.87 -32.03 -8.23
CA ILE A 23 -16.16 -30.59 -8.26
C ILE A 23 -14.79 -29.91 -8.15
N GLY A 24 -14.10 -29.78 -9.27
CA GLY A 24 -12.95 -28.92 -9.38
C GLY A 24 -13.44 -27.50 -9.17
N SER A 25 -13.16 -26.94 -7.99
CA SER A 25 -13.24 -25.50 -7.75
C SER A 25 -12.23 -24.84 -8.69
N CYS A 26 -12.60 -24.62 -9.93
CA CYS A 26 -11.89 -23.69 -10.80
C CYS A 26 -12.07 -22.31 -10.20
N ASN A 27 -11.11 -21.85 -9.40
CA ASN A 27 -10.94 -20.45 -9.10
C ASN A 27 -10.70 -19.74 -10.44
N ASN A 28 -11.77 -19.24 -11.03
CA ASN A 28 -11.74 -18.54 -12.31
C ASN A 28 -11.02 -17.19 -12.08
N PRO A 29 -9.80 -16.96 -12.60
CA PRO A 29 -9.07 -15.70 -12.39
C PRO A 29 -9.87 -14.48 -12.88
N LYS A 30 -10.80 -14.64 -13.82
CA LYS A 30 -11.73 -13.58 -14.23
C LYS A 30 -12.71 -13.17 -13.12
N LYS A 31 -13.15 -14.09 -12.25
CA LYS A 31 -14.05 -13.77 -11.14
C LYS A 31 -13.31 -13.02 -10.03
N LEU A 32 -12.03 -13.32 -9.83
CA LEU A 32 -11.18 -12.60 -8.88
C LEU A 32 -10.97 -11.12 -9.28
N MET A 33 -10.79 -10.84 -10.59
CA MET A 33 -10.70 -9.44 -11.07
C MET A 33 -12.03 -8.67 -10.94
N GLN A 34 -13.19 -9.35 -10.82
CA GLN A 34 -14.52 -8.71 -10.73
C GLN A 34 -14.73 -7.86 -9.50
N LEU A 35 -13.92 -7.97 -8.48
CA LEU A 35 -14.09 -7.30 -7.20
C LEU A 35 -12.91 -6.42 -6.80
N ALA A 36 -11.92 -6.27 -7.67
CA ALA A 36 -10.75 -5.47 -7.37
C ALA A 36 -10.97 -3.98 -7.69
N LYS A 37 -10.50 -3.11 -6.79
CA LYS A 37 -10.53 -1.65 -6.91
C LYS A 37 -9.16 -1.07 -6.55
N VAL A 38 -8.91 0.13 -7.05
CA VAL A 38 -7.80 0.96 -6.59
C VAL A 38 -8.37 2.25 -6.02
N TYR A 39 -7.98 2.57 -4.80
CA TYR A 39 -8.31 3.83 -4.13
C TYR A 39 -7.14 4.79 -4.26
N VAL A 40 -7.41 6.02 -4.68
CA VAL A 40 -6.41 7.07 -4.91
C VAL A 40 -6.78 8.31 -4.13
N ALA A 41 -5.89 8.75 -3.27
CA ALA A 41 -6.04 10.00 -2.53
C ALA A 41 -5.67 11.18 -3.43
N ASN A 42 -6.65 12.04 -3.74
CA ASN A 42 -6.47 13.24 -4.55
C ASN A 42 -6.23 14.44 -3.61
N GLU A 43 -4.97 14.77 -3.38
CA GLU A 43 -4.57 15.70 -2.32
C GLU A 43 -5.21 17.09 -2.50
N ASP A 44 -5.01 17.72 -3.66
CA ASP A 44 -5.61 19.04 -3.95
C ASP A 44 -7.09 18.95 -4.36
N GLY A 45 -7.56 17.75 -4.70
CA GLY A 45 -8.96 17.50 -5.04
C GLY A 45 -9.87 17.35 -3.82
N GLY A 46 -9.32 17.10 -2.64
CA GLY A 46 -10.09 16.83 -1.42
C GLY A 46 -11.04 15.64 -1.60
N SER A 47 -10.56 14.58 -2.25
CA SER A 47 -11.39 13.45 -2.65
C SER A 47 -10.59 12.15 -2.76
N ILE A 48 -11.31 11.04 -2.87
CA ILE A 48 -10.76 9.71 -3.16
C ILE A 48 -11.35 9.22 -4.46
N SER A 49 -10.51 9.02 -5.48
CA SER A 49 -10.91 8.31 -6.69
C SER A 49 -10.96 6.81 -6.43
N VAL A 50 -12.04 6.17 -6.88
CA VAL A 50 -12.20 4.71 -6.82
C VAL A 50 -12.20 4.17 -8.24
N ILE A 51 -11.13 3.50 -8.62
CA ILE A 51 -10.96 2.87 -9.93
C ILE A 51 -11.52 1.45 -9.84
N ASN A 52 -12.55 1.15 -10.61
CA ASN A 52 -13.04 -0.21 -10.76
C ASN A 52 -12.23 -0.91 -11.86
N LEU A 53 -11.49 -1.95 -11.50
CA LEU A 53 -10.56 -2.61 -12.41
C LEU A 53 -11.22 -3.49 -13.48
N GLN A 54 -12.55 -3.65 -13.43
CA GLN A 54 -13.31 -4.44 -14.38
C GLN A 54 -14.12 -3.64 -15.36
N ASP A 55 -14.62 -2.52 -14.86
CA ASP A 55 -15.56 -1.69 -15.57
C ASP A 55 -15.26 -0.22 -15.26
N SER A 56 -14.51 0.42 -16.13
CA SER A 56 -14.12 1.82 -15.97
C SER A 56 -15.32 2.78 -15.94
N THR A 57 -16.50 2.35 -16.43
CA THR A 57 -17.73 3.16 -16.33
C THR A 57 -18.24 3.26 -14.90
N LYS A 58 -17.73 2.42 -13.98
CA LYS A 58 -18.04 2.42 -12.56
C LYS A 58 -17.00 3.13 -11.70
N ASN A 59 -16.05 3.83 -12.32
CA ASN A 59 -15.15 4.70 -11.58
C ASN A 59 -15.97 5.79 -10.89
N THR A 60 -15.65 6.05 -9.63
CA THR A 60 -16.35 7.05 -8.81
C THR A 60 -15.35 7.91 -8.05
N GLU A 61 -15.84 9.04 -7.54
CA GLU A 61 -15.05 9.92 -6.68
C GLU A 61 -15.85 10.20 -5.39
N ILE A 62 -15.16 10.11 -4.25
CA ILE A 62 -15.73 10.33 -2.92
C ILE A 62 -15.14 11.62 -2.39
N SER A 63 -15.96 12.67 -2.25
CA SER A 63 -15.54 13.90 -1.57
C SER A 63 -15.28 13.61 -0.08
N ILE A 64 -14.19 14.16 0.45
CA ILE A 64 -13.88 14.09 1.87
C ILE A 64 -14.17 15.38 2.62
N SER A 65 -14.82 16.37 2.00
CA SER A 65 -15.36 17.53 2.69
C SER A 65 -16.37 17.11 3.76
N ASP A 66 -16.49 17.84 4.84
CA ASP A 66 -17.49 17.55 5.87
C ASP A 66 -18.85 18.23 5.58
N SER A 67 -19.83 17.98 6.46
CA SER A 67 -21.17 18.55 6.33
C SER A 67 -21.23 20.07 6.51
N SER A 68 -20.21 20.70 7.06
CA SER A 68 -20.08 22.16 7.18
C SER A 68 -19.49 22.82 5.91
N GLY A 69 -19.01 21.99 4.96
CA GLY A 69 -18.28 22.45 3.78
C GLY A 69 -16.78 22.62 4.00
N MET A 70 -16.24 22.19 5.15
CA MET A 70 -14.80 22.19 5.40
C MET A 70 -14.10 21.27 4.41
N MET A 71 -13.10 21.80 3.73
CA MET A 71 -12.28 21.07 2.78
C MET A 71 -11.06 20.46 3.46
N PHE A 72 -10.70 19.26 3.01
CA PHE A 72 -9.52 18.52 3.48
C PHE A 72 -8.66 18.10 2.30
N MET A 73 -7.36 18.10 2.47
CA MET A 73 -6.42 17.43 1.58
C MET A 73 -6.39 15.93 1.92
N ALA A 74 -6.60 15.08 0.91
CA ALA A 74 -6.45 13.64 1.04
C ALA A 74 -4.99 13.25 0.79
N HIS A 75 -4.16 13.10 1.83
CA HIS A 75 -2.74 12.87 1.61
C HIS A 75 -2.41 11.39 1.35
N ASN A 76 -2.94 10.49 2.16
CA ASN A 76 -2.69 9.05 2.00
C ASN A 76 -3.98 8.25 2.13
N VAL A 77 -4.01 7.07 1.50
CA VAL A 77 -5.11 6.11 1.58
C VAL A 77 -4.56 4.70 1.76
N GLN A 78 -5.17 3.93 2.66
CA GLN A 78 -4.80 2.56 2.96
C GLN A 78 -6.04 1.68 3.09
N VAL A 79 -6.08 0.59 2.33
CA VAL A 79 -7.07 -0.48 2.50
C VAL A 79 -6.64 -1.36 3.67
N ALA A 80 -7.56 -1.68 4.57
CA ALA A 80 -7.29 -2.60 5.67
C ALA A 80 -6.98 -4.01 5.16
N PRO A 81 -6.06 -4.77 5.78
CA PRO A 81 -5.72 -6.14 5.35
C PRO A 81 -6.92 -7.09 5.27
N ASP A 82 -7.95 -6.91 6.10
CA ASP A 82 -9.20 -7.69 6.04
C ASP A 82 -10.18 -7.25 4.93
N GLY A 83 -9.87 -6.19 4.19
CA GLY A 83 -10.69 -5.65 3.10
C GLY A 83 -11.98 -4.96 3.51
N LYS A 84 -12.25 -4.77 4.83
CA LYS A 84 -13.55 -4.27 5.30
C LYS A 84 -13.60 -2.76 5.50
N SER A 85 -12.46 -2.07 5.37
CA SER A 85 -12.40 -0.61 5.52
C SER A 85 -11.25 -0.02 4.70
N VAL A 86 -11.42 1.24 4.32
CA VAL A 86 -10.39 2.05 3.67
C VAL A 86 -10.16 3.29 4.55
N TRP A 87 -8.92 3.56 4.89
CA TRP A 87 -8.51 4.63 5.80
C TRP A 87 -7.79 5.72 5.05
N VAL A 88 -8.11 6.97 5.36
CA VAL A 88 -7.58 8.15 4.68
C VAL A 88 -7.05 9.13 5.72
N THR A 89 -5.86 9.66 5.50
CA THR A 89 -5.37 10.83 6.25
C THR A 89 -5.94 12.10 5.60
N ALA A 90 -6.65 12.89 6.39
CA ALA A 90 -7.31 14.10 5.96
C ALA A 90 -6.77 15.30 6.73
N ILE A 91 -6.10 16.20 6.00
CA ILE A 91 -5.48 17.41 6.54
C ILE A 91 -6.43 18.57 6.22
N PRO A 92 -6.93 19.31 7.21
CA PRO A 92 -7.83 20.43 6.95
C PRO A 92 -7.10 21.54 6.19
N MET A 93 -7.78 22.17 5.23
CA MET A 93 -7.26 23.35 4.53
C MET A 93 -7.31 24.61 5.40
N ASP A 94 -8.12 24.62 6.44
CA ASP A 94 -8.15 25.64 7.48
C ASP A 94 -7.36 25.15 8.70
N SER A 95 -6.27 25.83 9.04
CA SER A 95 -5.39 25.48 10.17
C SER A 95 -6.08 25.50 11.54
N THR A 96 -7.26 26.12 11.66
CA THR A 96 -8.04 26.13 12.90
C THR A 96 -8.82 24.82 13.13
N ALA A 97 -8.98 24.01 12.09
CA ALA A 97 -9.69 22.74 12.16
C ALA A 97 -8.80 21.57 12.59
N THR A 98 -9.40 20.43 12.91
CA THR A 98 -8.70 19.23 13.35
C THR A 98 -8.33 18.33 12.17
N ASN A 99 -7.14 17.75 12.21
CA ASN A 99 -6.73 16.65 11.33
C ASN A 99 -7.56 15.39 11.64
N GLN A 100 -7.93 14.64 10.61
CA GLN A 100 -8.83 13.50 10.76
C GLN A 100 -8.27 12.24 10.08
N LEU A 101 -8.63 11.08 10.63
CA LEU A 101 -8.69 9.84 9.87
C LEU A 101 -10.13 9.63 9.39
N ILE A 102 -10.29 9.39 8.10
CA ILE A 102 -11.59 9.10 7.49
C ILE A 102 -11.64 7.62 7.15
N VAL A 103 -12.72 6.94 7.56
CA VAL A 103 -12.94 5.52 7.27
C VAL A 103 -14.05 5.40 6.23
N ILE A 104 -13.77 4.70 5.15
CA ILE A 104 -14.67 4.45 4.02
C ILE A 104 -15.06 2.97 4.01
N ASP A 105 -16.32 2.67 3.75
CA ASP A 105 -16.80 1.31 3.48
C ASP A 105 -16.53 0.97 2.00
N PRO A 106 -15.71 -0.05 1.70
CA PRO A 106 -15.37 -0.39 0.33
C PRO A 106 -16.52 -1.01 -0.47
N ASN A 107 -17.59 -1.49 0.19
CA ASN A 107 -18.74 -2.07 -0.51
C ASN A 107 -19.67 -0.97 -1.06
N THR A 108 -19.84 0.10 -0.31
CA THR A 108 -20.73 1.21 -0.66
C THR A 108 -20.00 2.43 -1.19
N ASN A 109 -18.66 2.51 -1.02
CA ASN A 109 -17.83 3.68 -1.29
C ASN A 109 -18.32 4.94 -0.54
N SER A 110 -18.83 4.77 0.68
CA SER A 110 -19.32 5.87 1.51
C SER A 110 -18.48 6.05 2.77
N ILE A 111 -18.41 7.28 3.28
CA ILE A 111 -17.71 7.58 4.53
C ILE A 111 -18.51 6.98 5.69
N LYS A 112 -17.87 6.06 6.41
CA LYS A 112 -18.42 5.36 7.58
C LYS A 112 -18.13 6.11 8.88
N LYS A 113 -16.95 6.72 8.98
CA LYS A 113 -16.51 7.39 10.21
C LYS A 113 -15.49 8.49 9.90
N ARG A 114 -15.53 9.54 10.70
CA ARG A 114 -14.49 10.55 10.85
C ARG A 114 -13.95 10.49 12.27
N ILE A 115 -12.64 10.48 12.43
CA ILE A 115 -11.93 10.34 13.71
C ILE A 115 -11.02 11.56 13.81
N GLU A 116 -11.33 12.46 14.73
CA GLU A 116 -10.52 13.64 15.00
C GLU A 116 -9.28 13.25 15.82
N LEU A 117 -8.10 13.62 15.35
CA LEU A 117 -6.84 13.35 16.05
C LEU A 117 -6.28 14.59 16.76
N GLY A 118 -6.54 15.77 16.25
CA GLY A 118 -6.07 17.04 16.82
C GLY A 118 -5.73 18.10 15.77
N LYS A 119 -5.28 19.26 16.24
CA LYS A 119 -4.81 20.37 15.42
C LYS A 119 -3.32 20.29 15.17
N ASP A 120 -2.84 21.00 14.17
CA ASP A 120 -1.41 21.21 13.89
C ASP A 120 -0.58 19.91 13.82
N LEU A 121 -1.20 18.85 13.29
CA LEU A 121 -0.55 17.52 13.20
C LEU A 121 0.15 17.29 11.86
N HIS A 122 -0.43 17.77 10.77
CA HIS A 122 -0.05 17.43 9.40
C HIS A 122 0.10 15.92 9.24
N LEU A 123 -1.05 15.21 9.18
CA LEU A 123 -1.06 13.75 9.05
C LEU A 123 -0.48 13.31 7.71
N ALA A 124 0.60 12.52 7.71
CA ALA A 124 1.17 12.01 6.47
C ALA A 124 0.53 10.67 6.07
N HIS A 125 0.94 9.59 6.66
CA HIS A 125 0.50 8.25 6.25
C HIS A 125 -0.38 7.57 7.29
N VAL A 126 -1.19 6.61 6.84
CA VAL A 126 -1.92 5.66 7.69
C VAL A 126 -1.59 4.25 7.23
N VAL A 127 -1.34 3.34 8.18
CA VAL A 127 -1.19 1.90 7.96
C VAL A 127 -1.98 1.14 9.01
N LEU A 128 -2.35 -0.11 8.70
CA LEU A 128 -3.01 -0.98 9.65
C LEU A 128 -2.08 -2.17 9.98
N ASP A 129 -2.33 -2.79 11.14
CA ASP A 129 -1.71 -4.06 11.45
C ASP A 129 -2.30 -5.20 10.61
N ASN A 130 -1.61 -6.32 10.53
CA ASN A 130 -2.00 -7.47 9.69
C ASN A 130 -3.35 -8.09 10.08
N LYS A 131 -3.83 -7.83 11.30
CA LYS A 131 -5.12 -8.31 11.80
C LYS A 131 -6.26 -7.31 11.60
N SER A 132 -5.94 -6.09 11.13
CA SER A 132 -6.90 -4.98 11.05
C SER A 132 -7.53 -4.62 12.41
N GLU A 133 -6.79 -4.81 13.50
CA GLU A 133 -7.21 -4.46 14.85
C GLU A 133 -6.88 -2.99 15.19
N TYR A 134 -5.74 -2.50 14.70
CA TYR A 134 -5.25 -1.14 14.93
C TYR A 134 -4.85 -0.45 13.63
N ALA A 135 -5.19 0.82 13.54
CA ALA A 135 -4.66 1.74 12.54
C ALA A 135 -3.64 2.67 13.19
N TYR A 136 -2.56 2.95 12.48
CA TYR A 136 -1.51 3.86 12.91
C TYR A 136 -1.43 5.02 11.95
N ALA A 137 -1.16 6.25 12.44
CA ALA A 137 -1.01 7.43 11.60
C ALA A 137 0.17 8.28 12.07
N THR A 138 1.05 8.66 11.12
CA THR A 138 2.14 9.59 11.39
C THR A 138 1.64 11.03 11.39
N ALA A 139 2.07 11.80 12.39
CA ALA A 139 1.83 13.23 12.54
C ALA A 139 3.19 13.96 12.49
N ASN A 140 3.46 14.59 11.33
CA ASN A 140 4.78 15.15 11.01
C ASN A 140 5.20 16.24 11.99
N GLU A 141 4.32 17.25 12.19
CA GLU A 141 4.64 18.46 12.96
C GLU A 141 4.82 18.17 14.45
N THR A 142 4.13 17.17 14.98
CA THR A 142 4.21 16.80 16.38
C THR A 142 5.18 15.66 16.66
N ASN A 143 5.77 15.06 15.62
CA ASN A 143 6.71 13.93 15.72
C ASN A 143 6.13 12.71 16.45
N GLN A 144 4.85 12.42 16.18
CA GLN A 144 4.08 11.38 16.86
C GLN A 144 3.57 10.33 15.87
N ILE A 145 3.24 9.15 16.42
CA ILE A 145 2.42 8.16 15.74
C ILE A 145 1.20 7.87 16.61
N PHE A 146 0.03 8.09 16.08
CA PHE A 146 -1.24 7.75 16.75
C PHE A 146 -1.59 6.29 16.47
N GLN A 147 -2.02 5.57 17.50
CA GLN A 147 -2.66 4.26 17.39
C GLN A 147 -4.16 4.41 17.63
N VAL A 148 -4.97 3.86 16.73
CA VAL A 148 -6.43 3.92 16.78
C VAL A 148 -6.98 2.50 16.72
N ASP A 149 -7.83 2.13 17.65
CA ASP A 149 -8.56 0.86 17.63
C ASP A 149 -9.62 0.88 16.52
N VAL A 150 -9.55 -0.08 15.60
CA VAL A 150 -10.38 -0.14 14.39
C VAL A 150 -11.86 -0.39 14.71
N LYS A 151 -12.17 -1.07 15.81
CA LYS A 151 -13.52 -1.42 16.21
C LYS A 151 -14.24 -0.26 16.91
N THR A 152 -13.53 0.44 17.81
CA THR A 152 -14.11 1.51 18.63
C THR A 152 -13.84 2.91 18.07
N TYR A 153 -12.91 3.03 17.13
CA TYR A 153 -12.42 4.29 16.55
C TYR A 153 -11.84 5.27 17.59
N LYS A 154 -11.31 4.74 18.69
CA LYS A 154 -10.66 5.54 19.73
C LYS A 154 -9.15 5.50 19.61
N ILE A 155 -8.50 6.63 19.92
CA ILE A 155 -7.06 6.67 20.11
C ILE A 155 -6.75 5.86 21.36
N THR A 156 -5.86 4.86 21.23
CA THR A 156 -5.45 3.97 22.31
C THR A 156 -4.03 4.24 22.81
N GLU A 157 -3.16 4.76 21.93
CA GLU A 157 -1.77 5.03 22.24
C GLU A 157 -1.21 6.16 21.37
N LYS A 158 -0.13 6.78 21.81
CA LYS A 158 0.69 7.73 21.06
C LYS A 158 2.17 7.42 21.30
N PHE A 159 2.89 7.19 20.22
CA PHE A 159 4.32 6.99 20.28
C PHE A 159 5.03 8.31 19.97
N GLU A 160 5.80 8.81 20.93
CA GLU A 160 6.60 10.04 20.81
C GLU A 160 7.97 9.69 20.23
N LEU A 161 8.27 10.12 19.00
CA LEU A 161 9.55 9.77 18.35
C LEU A 161 10.71 10.66 18.75
N GLY A 162 10.42 11.83 19.29
CA GLY A 162 11.42 12.85 19.63
C GLY A 162 11.35 14.05 18.71
N LYS A 163 11.93 15.17 19.17
CA LYS A 163 11.90 16.46 18.46
C LYS A 163 12.75 16.41 17.18
N GLY A 164 12.22 16.94 16.08
CA GLY A 164 12.94 17.09 14.82
C GLY A 164 13.02 15.81 13.98
N TYR A 165 12.12 14.86 14.19
CA TYR A 165 12.07 13.65 13.37
C TYR A 165 11.35 13.84 12.04
N LEU A 166 10.22 14.54 12.02
CA LEU A 166 9.32 14.70 10.86
C LEU A 166 8.96 13.34 10.25
N PRO A 167 8.25 12.46 11.02
CA PRO A 167 7.91 11.10 10.57
C PRO A 167 6.94 11.17 9.40
N HIS A 168 7.26 10.51 8.29
CA HIS A 168 6.45 10.55 7.07
C HIS A 168 5.89 9.17 6.71
N GLY A 169 6.51 8.47 5.78
CA GLY A 169 6.04 7.16 5.35
C GLY A 169 6.51 6.04 6.28
N PHE A 170 5.67 5.04 6.48
CA PHE A 170 5.98 3.93 7.38
C PHE A 170 5.25 2.65 7.01
N ARG A 171 5.65 1.54 7.64
CA ARG A 171 4.99 0.22 7.51
C ARG A 171 4.91 -0.47 8.86
N HIS A 172 3.85 -1.25 9.03
CA HIS A 172 3.72 -2.21 10.12
C HIS A 172 4.23 -3.57 9.67
N GLN A 173 5.03 -4.23 10.50
CA GLN A 173 5.45 -5.62 10.29
C GLN A 173 5.85 -6.26 11.63
N ASN A 174 5.30 -7.44 11.93
CA ASN A 174 5.66 -8.24 13.10
C ASN A 174 5.65 -7.46 14.43
N GLY A 175 4.58 -6.71 14.68
CA GLY A 175 4.44 -5.92 15.91
C GLY A 175 5.39 -4.74 16.03
N LYS A 176 5.97 -4.30 14.92
CA LYS A 176 6.84 -3.13 14.84
C LYS A 176 6.35 -2.16 13.78
N LEU A 177 6.62 -0.87 14.01
CA LEU A 177 6.49 0.17 13.01
C LEU A 177 7.89 0.57 12.53
N TYR A 178 8.08 0.59 11.22
CA TYR A 178 9.30 1.06 10.56
C TYR A 178 9.00 2.39 9.92
N VAL A 179 9.61 3.46 10.39
CA VAL A 179 9.23 4.85 10.11
C VAL A 179 10.36 5.59 9.44
N ALA A 180 10.11 6.16 8.27
CA ALA A 180 11.01 7.07 7.62
C ALA A 180 10.87 8.47 8.21
N ASN A 181 11.97 9.05 8.70
CA ASN A 181 12.00 10.38 9.27
C ASN A 181 12.78 11.32 8.36
N MET A 182 12.10 12.36 7.87
CA MET A 182 12.67 13.25 6.87
C MET A 182 13.77 14.14 7.45
N ASP A 183 13.51 14.81 8.57
CA ASP A 183 14.47 15.75 9.17
C ASP A 183 15.58 15.03 9.94
N ALA A 184 15.24 14.00 10.70
CA ALA A 184 16.24 13.18 11.39
C ALA A 184 17.09 12.34 10.42
N LYS A 185 16.68 12.21 9.15
CA LYS A 185 17.39 11.42 8.12
C LYS A 185 17.64 9.98 8.58
N SER A 186 16.62 9.35 9.17
CA SER A 186 16.74 8.08 9.86
C SER A 186 15.58 7.14 9.54
N LEU A 187 15.77 5.86 9.87
CA LEU A 187 14.73 4.85 9.98
C LEU A 187 14.51 4.58 11.47
N THR A 188 13.33 4.88 11.96
CA THR A 188 12.96 4.52 13.35
C THR A 188 12.19 3.20 13.37
N ILE A 189 12.54 2.33 14.32
CA ILE A 189 11.82 1.11 14.63
C ILE A 189 11.12 1.30 15.97
N VAL A 190 9.79 1.28 15.97
CA VAL A 190 8.98 1.29 17.19
C VAL A 190 8.49 -0.12 17.46
N THR A 191 8.85 -0.71 18.59
CA THR A 191 8.28 -1.97 19.07
C THR A 191 6.97 -1.68 19.77
N ILE A 192 5.85 -2.10 19.21
CA ILE A 192 4.52 -1.69 19.68
C ILE A 192 4.23 -2.19 21.10
N ALA A 193 4.69 -3.40 21.45
CA ALA A 193 4.35 -4.04 22.70
C ALA A 193 4.88 -3.30 23.97
N ASP A 194 6.00 -2.60 23.85
CA ASP A 194 6.66 -1.92 24.96
C ASP A 194 6.99 -0.45 24.67
N GLY A 195 6.62 0.04 23.49
CA GLY A 195 6.90 1.41 23.04
C GLY A 195 8.38 1.69 22.78
N LYS A 196 9.25 0.67 22.78
CA LYS A 196 10.70 0.85 22.59
C LYS A 196 11.00 1.43 21.21
N ILE A 197 11.76 2.51 21.20
CA ILE A 197 12.22 3.20 19.99
C ILE A 197 13.69 2.89 19.74
N THR A 198 14.01 2.50 18.52
CA THR A 198 15.38 2.34 18.02
C THR A 198 15.52 3.16 16.76
N ASP A 199 16.47 4.10 16.75
CA ASP A 199 16.72 4.96 15.61
C ASP A 199 17.98 4.54 14.87
N ILE A 200 17.91 4.49 13.53
CA ILE A 200 18.98 4.07 12.63
C ILE A 200 19.28 5.21 11.68
N PRO A 201 20.40 5.92 11.84
CA PRO A 201 20.79 6.99 10.94
C PRO A 201 20.99 6.48 9.52
N LEU A 202 20.36 7.12 8.53
CA LEU A 202 20.47 6.77 7.12
C LEU A 202 21.31 7.75 6.31
N GLY A 203 21.56 8.97 6.84
CA GLY A 203 22.37 9.99 6.21
C GLY A 203 21.75 10.61 4.94
N GLY A 204 20.44 10.52 4.80
CA GLY A 204 19.66 11.12 3.73
C GLY A 204 18.19 11.25 4.12
N VAL A 205 17.46 12.16 3.45
CA VAL A 205 16.05 12.47 3.70
C VAL A 205 15.20 11.24 3.40
N ALA A 206 14.84 10.50 4.46
CA ALA A 206 14.03 9.29 4.34
C ALA A 206 12.55 9.65 4.21
N VAL A 207 11.91 9.25 3.11
CA VAL A 207 10.53 9.67 2.80
C VAL A 207 9.54 8.55 3.01
N GLN A 208 9.82 7.35 2.51
CA GLN A 208 8.89 6.23 2.56
C GLN A 208 9.60 4.92 2.88
N VAL A 209 8.82 3.99 3.45
CA VAL A 209 9.25 2.63 3.78
C VAL A 209 8.43 1.61 2.99
N ALA A 210 9.06 0.55 2.53
CA ALA A 210 8.41 -0.68 2.07
C ALA A 210 8.97 -1.90 2.81
N THR A 211 8.17 -2.95 2.89
CA THR A 211 8.54 -4.24 3.47
C THR A 211 8.45 -5.31 2.39
N THR A 212 9.22 -6.38 2.54
CA THR A 212 9.02 -7.59 1.72
C THR A 212 8.00 -8.51 2.37
N GLN A 213 7.22 -9.22 1.55
CA GLN A 213 6.21 -10.16 2.01
C GLN A 213 6.81 -11.36 2.80
N ASP A 214 8.07 -11.72 2.48
CA ASP A 214 8.81 -12.74 3.21
C ASP A 214 9.45 -12.23 4.53
N GLU A 215 9.14 -10.98 4.89
CA GLU A 215 9.53 -10.32 6.15
C GLU A 215 11.04 -10.22 6.39
N LYS A 216 11.86 -10.28 5.34
CA LYS A 216 13.32 -10.25 5.50
C LYS A 216 13.90 -8.86 5.42
N PHE A 217 13.29 -7.98 4.61
CA PHE A 217 13.88 -6.70 4.29
C PHE A 217 12.90 -5.53 4.46
N ILE A 218 13.46 -4.44 4.95
CA ILE A 218 12.84 -3.11 4.93
C ILE A 218 13.59 -2.26 3.92
N PHE A 219 12.86 -1.52 3.10
CA PHE A 219 13.43 -0.53 2.19
C PHE A 219 13.01 0.87 2.62
N ALA A 220 13.91 1.83 2.44
CA ALA A 220 13.61 3.25 2.62
C ALA A 220 14.13 4.06 1.42
N SER A 221 13.31 4.95 0.87
CA SER A 221 13.72 5.90 -0.15
C SER A 221 14.43 7.08 0.47
N LEU A 222 15.58 7.48 -0.09
CA LEU A 222 16.31 8.67 0.32
C LEU A 222 16.25 9.71 -0.80
N TYR A 223 15.43 10.74 -0.58
CA TYR A 223 15.13 11.74 -1.60
C TYR A 223 16.35 12.54 -2.05
N ASP A 224 17.14 13.07 -1.11
CA ASP A 224 18.26 13.97 -1.37
C ASP A 224 19.49 13.26 -1.91
N THR A 225 19.77 12.03 -1.52
CA THR A 225 20.92 11.24 -1.99
C THR A 225 20.61 10.41 -3.23
N LYS A 226 19.34 10.31 -3.66
CA LYS A 226 18.89 9.50 -4.79
C LYS A 226 19.26 8.01 -4.61
N GLU A 227 19.00 7.48 -3.44
CA GLU A 227 19.30 6.12 -3.06
C GLU A 227 18.07 5.42 -2.49
N VAL A 228 18.12 4.10 -2.49
CA VAL A 228 17.22 3.26 -1.70
C VAL A 228 18.06 2.48 -0.71
N ILE A 229 17.65 2.52 0.55
CA ILE A 229 18.22 1.70 1.61
C ILE A 229 17.50 0.36 1.62
N LYS A 230 18.26 -0.73 1.74
CA LYS A 230 17.80 -2.06 2.10
C LYS A 230 18.34 -2.42 3.46
N TYR A 231 17.46 -2.61 4.44
CA TYR A 231 17.77 -3.02 5.80
C TYR A 231 17.40 -4.49 5.97
N ASP A 232 18.36 -5.33 6.33
CA ASP A 232 18.15 -6.74 6.65
C ASP A 232 17.70 -6.85 8.12
N ILE A 233 16.46 -7.31 8.33
CA ILE A 233 15.83 -7.37 9.66
C ILE A 233 16.59 -8.32 10.59
N LYS A 234 17.11 -9.44 10.06
CA LYS A 234 17.78 -10.46 10.85
C LYS A 234 19.17 -10.02 11.33
N ASN A 235 19.93 -9.40 10.45
CA ASN A 235 21.32 -9.09 10.67
C ASN A 235 21.57 -7.62 11.03
N ALA A 236 20.53 -6.78 10.97
CA ALA A 236 20.62 -5.32 11.15
C ALA A 236 21.60 -4.65 10.19
N GLN A 237 21.80 -5.23 8.98
CA GLN A 237 22.74 -4.71 8.00
C GLN A 237 22.03 -3.79 7.01
N ILE A 238 22.73 -2.72 6.62
CA ILE A 238 22.27 -1.75 5.63
C ILE A 238 23.04 -1.92 4.33
N THR A 239 22.31 -2.04 3.22
CA THR A 239 22.83 -1.94 1.87
C THR A 239 22.27 -0.69 1.21
N ARG A 240 23.14 0.12 0.59
CA ARG A 240 22.75 1.32 -0.18
C ARG A 240 22.67 0.97 -1.67
N ILE A 241 21.53 1.25 -2.26
CA ILE A 241 21.27 1.01 -3.69
C ILE A 241 21.17 2.38 -4.37
N LYS A 242 22.18 2.71 -5.17
CA LYS A 242 22.19 3.96 -5.95
C LYS A 242 21.22 3.85 -7.13
N LEU A 243 20.38 4.86 -7.28
CA LEU A 243 19.55 5.01 -8.46
C LEU A 243 20.37 5.60 -9.62
N PRO A 244 19.87 5.51 -10.87
CA PRO A 244 20.53 6.12 -12.03
C PRO A 244 20.79 7.62 -11.84
N ASN A 245 21.81 8.17 -12.50
CA ASN A 245 22.20 9.57 -12.35
C ASN A 245 21.10 10.57 -12.69
N ASP A 246 20.17 10.17 -13.54
CA ASP A 246 19.02 10.97 -13.97
C ASP A 246 17.80 10.84 -13.05
N ALA A 247 17.92 10.13 -11.92
CA ALA A 247 16.93 10.17 -10.83
C ALA A 247 16.85 11.58 -10.24
N GLN A 248 15.64 11.99 -9.84
CA GLN A 248 15.40 13.34 -9.32
C GLN A 248 15.00 13.36 -7.84
N GLY A 249 14.34 12.31 -7.35
CA GLY A 249 13.93 12.22 -5.95
C GLY A 249 12.97 11.04 -5.75
N PRO A 250 13.50 9.87 -5.31
CA PRO A 250 12.66 8.72 -5.03
C PRO A 250 11.74 9.01 -3.84
N ILE A 251 10.47 8.68 -4.01
CA ILE A 251 9.42 8.90 -2.99
C ILE A 251 8.86 7.57 -2.54
N GLN A 252 7.77 7.11 -3.15
CA GLN A 252 7.14 5.88 -2.71
C GLN A 252 7.74 4.65 -3.39
N LEU A 253 7.68 3.55 -2.67
CA LEU A 253 8.25 2.30 -3.12
C LEU A 253 7.40 1.12 -2.61
N TYR A 254 7.37 0.04 -3.40
CA TYR A 254 6.57 -1.13 -3.10
C TYR A 254 7.22 -2.41 -3.63
N ALA A 255 7.32 -3.45 -2.79
CA ALA A 255 7.84 -4.74 -3.19
C ALA A 255 6.76 -5.64 -3.82
N THR A 256 7.13 -6.46 -4.80
CA THR A 256 6.22 -7.48 -5.33
C THR A 256 5.87 -8.53 -4.27
N PRO A 257 4.68 -9.17 -4.35
CA PRO A 257 4.27 -10.18 -3.38
C PRO A 257 5.22 -11.39 -3.29
N ASP A 258 5.98 -11.68 -4.35
CA ASP A 258 7.01 -12.70 -4.35
C ASP A 258 8.37 -12.25 -3.80
N SER A 259 8.44 -11.01 -3.29
CA SER A 259 9.63 -10.38 -2.70
C SER A 259 10.86 -10.33 -3.63
N LYS A 260 10.64 -10.30 -4.97
CA LYS A 260 11.76 -10.28 -5.94
C LYS A 260 12.07 -8.91 -6.50
N LEU A 261 11.05 -8.09 -6.73
CA LEU A 261 11.20 -6.76 -7.32
C LEU A 261 10.70 -5.68 -6.38
N LEU A 262 11.35 -4.52 -6.43
CA LEU A 262 10.92 -3.30 -5.77
C LEU A 262 10.70 -2.23 -6.83
N TYR A 263 9.51 -1.65 -6.87
CA TYR A 263 9.17 -0.52 -7.71
C TYR A 263 9.33 0.77 -6.92
N VAL A 264 10.01 1.75 -7.48
CA VAL A 264 10.35 3.02 -6.82
C VAL A 264 9.90 4.17 -7.70
N ALA A 265 8.92 4.95 -7.26
CA ALA A 265 8.49 6.16 -7.94
C ALA A 265 9.49 7.29 -7.69
N ASP A 266 9.86 8.00 -8.76
CA ASP A 266 10.77 9.13 -8.74
C ASP A 266 9.98 10.40 -9.11
N GLN A 267 9.78 11.29 -8.15
CA GLN A 267 8.92 12.46 -8.32
C GLN A 267 9.69 13.68 -8.83
N GLY A 268 10.82 13.98 -8.21
CA GLY A 268 11.52 15.24 -8.42
C GLY A 268 10.76 16.44 -7.86
N GLU A 269 10.99 17.62 -8.45
CA GLU A 269 10.36 18.92 -8.16
C GLU A 269 10.85 19.63 -6.88
N THR A 270 10.94 18.94 -5.76
CA THR A 270 11.41 19.56 -4.51
C THR A 270 12.93 19.74 -4.49
N MET A 271 13.45 20.56 -3.59
CA MET A 271 14.89 20.87 -3.47
C MET A 271 15.51 21.42 -4.77
N GLY A 272 14.73 22.15 -5.58
CA GLY A 272 15.20 22.77 -6.82
C GLY A 272 15.50 21.76 -7.95
N ARG A 273 15.01 20.54 -7.87
CA ARG A 273 15.21 19.49 -8.88
C ARG A 273 14.12 19.52 -9.95
N PRO A 274 14.45 19.07 -11.18
CA PRO A 274 13.45 18.88 -12.22
C PRO A 274 12.36 17.89 -11.80
N VAL A 275 11.17 18.03 -12.39
CA VAL A 275 10.10 17.03 -12.33
C VAL A 275 10.60 15.73 -12.95
N SER A 276 10.24 14.61 -12.34
CA SER A 276 10.49 13.28 -12.91
C SER A 276 9.19 12.58 -13.29
N ASN A 277 9.31 11.67 -14.23
CA ASN A 277 8.25 10.81 -14.74
C ASN A 277 8.71 9.35 -14.81
N LYS A 278 9.48 8.92 -13.80
CA LYS A 278 10.15 7.62 -13.82
C LYS A 278 9.71 6.73 -12.68
N VAL A 279 9.72 5.45 -12.97
CA VAL A 279 9.67 4.38 -11.97
C VAL A 279 10.89 3.50 -12.17
N PHE A 280 11.69 3.31 -11.13
CA PHE A 280 12.82 2.39 -11.15
C PHE A 280 12.39 1.03 -10.64
N VAL A 281 12.84 -0.04 -11.30
CA VAL A 281 12.63 -1.41 -10.87
C VAL A 281 13.94 -1.98 -10.37
N ILE A 282 13.97 -2.37 -9.11
CA ILE A 282 15.13 -2.93 -8.44
C ILE A 282 14.92 -4.43 -8.26
N ASP A 283 15.90 -5.24 -8.66
CA ASP A 283 15.98 -6.65 -8.28
C ASP A 283 16.49 -6.73 -6.84
N ILE A 284 15.65 -7.29 -5.95
CA ILE A 284 15.90 -7.31 -4.50
C ILE A 284 17.09 -8.19 -4.13
N THR A 285 17.36 -9.23 -4.92
CA THR A 285 18.46 -10.18 -4.68
C THR A 285 19.82 -9.57 -5.06
N SER A 286 19.91 -9.00 -6.25
CA SER A 286 21.16 -8.42 -6.75
C SER A 286 21.41 -6.99 -6.27
N ASN A 287 20.40 -6.32 -5.70
CA ASN A 287 20.42 -4.91 -5.30
C ASN A 287 20.74 -3.96 -6.48
N LYS A 288 20.25 -4.28 -7.68
CA LYS A 288 20.50 -3.50 -8.90
C LYS A 288 19.20 -2.97 -9.48
N VAL A 289 19.25 -1.75 -10.01
CA VAL A 289 18.20 -1.24 -10.90
C VAL A 289 18.29 -2.00 -12.21
N ILE A 290 17.23 -2.74 -12.56
CA ILE A 290 17.17 -3.58 -13.76
C ILE A 290 16.35 -2.94 -14.87
N LYS A 291 15.51 -1.93 -14.54
CA LYS A 291 14.65 -1.23 -15.49
C LYS A 291 14.30 0.16 -15.01
N THR A 292 14.20 1.09 -15.96
CA THR A 292 13.52 2.39 -15.79
C THR A 292 12.29 2.40 -16.67
N ILE A 293 11.14 2.75 -16.10
CA ILE A 293 9.86 2.83 -16.81
C ILE A 293 9.43 4.29 -16.82
N THR A 294 9.09 4.80 -18.01
CA THR A 294 8.50 6.14 -18.14
C THR A 294 7.00 6.08 -17.87
N VAL A 295 6.52 6.93 -16.99
CA VAL A 295 5.11 7.10 -16.57
C VAL A 295 4.70 8.56 -16.77
N GLY A 296 3.62 9.03 -16.13
CA GLY A 296 3.27 10.45 -16.12
C GLY A 296 4.15 11.28 -15.17
N ASN A 297 3.99 12.60 -15.24
CA ASN A 297 4.79 13.56 -14.47
C ASN A 297 4.53 13.47 -12.96
N LYS A 298 5.59 13.66 -12.17
CA LYS A 298 5.59 13.58 -10.71
C LYS A 298 5.06 12.24 -10.23
N ALA A 299 5.69 11.16 -10.67
CA ALA A 299 5.38 9.81 -10.20
C ALA A 299 5.51 9.75 -8.68
N HIS A 300 4.42 9.36 -7.96
CA HIS A 300 4.39 9.47 -6.51
C HIS A 300 4.04 8.15 -5.83
N GLY A 301 2.75 7.81 -5.72
CA GLY A 301 2.26 6.60 -5.06
C GLY A 301 2.48 5.35 -5.89
N VAL A 302 2.83 4.24 -5.25
CA VAL A 302 3.00 2.94 -5.90
C VAL A 302 2.25 1.87 -5.12
N VAL A 303 1.46 1.06 -5.81
CA VAL A 303 0.86 -0.16 -5.25
C VAL A 303 0.88 -1.28 -6.29
N ILE A 304 0.91 -2.52 -5.83
CA ILE A 304 0.92 -3.71 -6.69
C ILE A 304 -0.34 -4.54 -6.44
N SER A 305 -0.91 -5.10 -7.50
CA SER A 305 -2.04 -6.03 -7.37
C SER A 305 -1.65 -7.27 -6.55
N LYS A 306 -2.62 -7.87 -5.87
CA LYS A 306 -2.38 -9.04 -5.01
C LYS A 306 -1.75 -10.23 -5.74
N ASP A 307 -2.03 -10.39 -7.03
CA ASP A 307 -1.43 -11.44 -7.86
C ASP A 307 -0.03 -11.09 -8.40
N GLY A 308 0.49 -9.89 -8.06
CA GLY A 308 1.81 -9.43 -8.45
C GLY A 308 1.97 -9.10 -9.94
N LYS A 309 0.88 -9.01 -10.71
CA LYS A 309 0.97 -8.85 -12.17
C LYS A 309 0.88 -7.41 -12.64
N THR A 310 0.34 -6.52 -11.82
CA THR A 310 0.07 -5.14 -12.21
C THR A 310 0.54 -4.17 -11.13
N VAL A 311 1.25 -3.13 -11.54
CA VAL A 311 1.65 -2.00 -10.69
C VAL A 311 0.84 -0.78 -11.09
N TYR A 312 0.35 -0.04 -10.10
CA TYR A 312 -0.35 1.21 -10.27
C TYR A 312 0.48 2.34 -9.68
N VAL A 313 0.68 3.40 -10.44
CA VAL A 313 1.51 4.55 -10.05
C VAL A 313 0.73 5.84 -10.23
N THR A 314 0.59 6.64 -9.18
CA THR A 314 0.00 7.97 -9.29
C THR A 314 0.96 8.93 -9.95
N ASN A 315 0.46 9.73 -10.89
CA ASN A 315 1.18 10.79 -11.56
C ASN A 315 0.58 12.12 -11.09
N SER A 316 1.14 12.68 -10.01
CA SER A 316 0.52 13.83 -9.32
C SER A 316 0.56 15.11 -10.15
N GLY A 317 1.45 15.21 -11.13
CA GLY A 317 1.51 16.32 -12.08
C GLY A 317 0.49 16.24 -13.21
N ASP A 318 -0.03 15.05 -13.51
CA ASP A 318 -0.91 14.82 -14.66
C ASP A 318 -2.33 14.43 -14.27
N ASN A 319 -2.64 14.29 -12.98
CA ASN A 319 -3.94 13.82 -12.48
C ASN A 319 -4.34 12.46 -13.05
N THR A 320 -3.38 11.53 -13.11
CA THR A 320 -3.58 10.19 -13.67
C THR A 320 -2.95 9.10 -12.82
N VAL A 321 -3.32 7.86 -13.11
CA VAL A 321 -2.66 6.64 -12.64
C VAL A 321 -2.13 5.88 -13.83
N SER A 322 -0.83 5.60 -13.87
CA SER A 322 -0.21 4.69 -14.84
C SER A 322 -0.39 3.24 -14.38
N VAL A 323 -0.78 2.37 -15.30
CA VAL A 323 -0.93 0.94 -15.09
C VAL A 323 0.21 0.22 -15.80
N ILE A 324 1.06 -0.48 -15.03
CA ILE A 324 2.26 -1.16 -15.53
C ILE A 324 2.05 -2.66 -15.43
N GLU A 325 2.30 -3.38 -16.52
CA GLU A 325 2.35 -4.85 -16.51
C GLU A 325 3.73 -5.32 -16.02
N VAL A 326 3.74 -6.15 -14.96
CA VAL A 326 4.99 -6.63 -14.33
C VAL A 326 5.80 -7.51 -15.27
N ALA A 327 5.14 -8.37 -16.05
CA ALA A 327 5.82 -9.31 -16.95
C ALA A 327 6.64 -8.61 -18.06
N THR A 328 6.11 -7.52 -18.62
CA THR A 328 6.75 -6.76 -19.71
C THR A 328 7.45 -5.49 -19.23
N GLN A 329 7.14 -5.05 -18.01
CA GLN A 329 7.62 -3.79 -17.42
C GLN A 329 7.32 -2.57 -18.32
N LYS A 330 6.11 -2.54 -18.86
CA LYS A 330 5.59 -1.47 -19.72
C LYS A 330 4.30 -0.89 -19.15
N VAL A 331 4.09 0.39 -19.38
CA VAL A 331 2.79 1.02 -19.17
C VAL A 331 1.82 0.47 -20.22
N ILE A 332 0.72 -0.11 -19.75
CA ILE A 332 -0.34 -0.70 -20.61
C ILE A 332 -1.62 0.13 -20.62
N ASN A 333 -1.77 1.04 -19.66
CA ASN A 333 -2.92 1.94 -19.58
C ASN A 333 -2.58 3.17 -18.72
N THR A 334 -3.35 4.26 -18.91
CA THR A 334 -3.33 5.46 -18.06
C THR A 334 -4.77 5.86 -17.77
N ILE A 335 -5.09 6.06 -16.49
CA ILE A 335 -6.45 6.30 -15.99
C ILE A 335 -6.52 7.68 -15.38
N ALA A 336 -7.47 8.51 -15.80
CA ALA A 336 -7.72 9.81 -15.20
C ALA A 336 -8.31 9.67 -13.79
N VAL A 337 -7.87 10.50 -12.85
CA VAL A 337 -8.32 10.55 -11.46
C VAL A 337 -8.49 12.01 -11.02
N GLY A 338 -8.78 12.26 -9.75
CA GLY A 338 -8.91 13.60 -9.21
C GLY A 338 -7.57 14.35 -9.16
N LYS A 339 -7.61 15.59 -8.66
CA LYS A 339 -6.50 16.55 -8.73
C LYS A 339 -5.38 16.21 -7.75
N LYS A 340 -4.14 16.16 -8.26
CA LYS A 340 -2.89 15.86 -7.53
C LYS A 340 -2.98 14.52 -6.77
N PRO A 341 -3.10 13.39 -7.50
CA PRO A 341 -3.15 12.07 -6.86
C PRO A 341 -1.82 11.79 -6.14
N ASN A 342 -1.92 11.42 -4.86
CA ASN A 342 -0.79 11.16 -3.96
C ASN A 342 -0.80 9.70 -3.51
N GLY A 343 -1.44 9.37 -2.38
CA GLY A 343 -1.54 8.01 -1.87
C GLY A 343 -2.39 7.10 -2.76
N ILE A 344 -2.03 5.81 -2.77
CA ILE A 344 -2.74 4.80 -3.57
C ILE A 344 -2.78 3.47 -2.82
N SER A 345 -3.90 2.76 -2.87
CA SER A 345 -4.04 1.45 -2.23
C SER A 345 -4.92 0.52 -3.07
N TYR A 346 -4.55 -0.75 -3.09
CA TYR A 346 -5.26 -1.79 -3.84
C TYR A 346 -6.24 -2.53 -2.92
N TRP A 347 -7.49 -2.64 -3.33
CA TRP A 347 -8.51 -3.42 -2.65
C TRP A 347 -8.84 -4.68 -3.44
N PHE A 348 -8.86 -5.76 -2.73
CA PHE A 348 -9.36 -7.06 -3.18
C PHE A 348 -10.10 -7.66 -1.98
N GLU A 349 -11.19 -8.40 -2.18
CA GLU A 349 -12.10 -8.92 -1.12
C GLU A 349 -11.50 -9.20 0.27
N THR A 350 -10.23 -9.53 0.33
CA THR A 350 -9.48 -9.86 1.55
C THR A 350 -8.38 -8.87 1.87
N GLY A 351 -8.50 -7.62 1.42
CA GLY A 351 -7.63 -6.59 1.93
C GLY A 351 -6.57 -6.02 1.01
N GLY A 352 -5.95 -5.00 1.53
CA GLY A 352 -4.87 -4.25 0.92
C GLY A 352 -3.49 -4.75 1.36
N MET A 353 -2.56 -3.82 1.45
CA MET A 353 -1.18 -4.08 1.86
C MET A 353 -1.09 -4.69 3.26
N GLU A 354 -0.50 -5.84 3.36
CA GLU A 354 0.11 -6.33 4.60
C GLU A 354 1.46 -5.66 4.80
#